data_4e01d40a5bb4db1cca97ccd86c4e2f01
#
_entry.id   4e01d40a5bb4db1cca97ccd86c4e2f01
#
_cell.length_a   1.000
_cell.length_b   1.000
_cell.length_c   1.000
_cell.angle_alpha   90.00
_cell.angle_beta   90.00
_cell.angle_gamma   90.00
#
_symmetry.space_group_name_H-M   'P 1'
#
loop_
_entity.id
_entity.type
_entity.pdbx_description
1 polymer ?
#
loop_
_entity_poly.entity_id
_entity_poly.type
_entity_poly.pdbx_seq_one_letter_code
_entity_poly.pdbx_strand_id
1 'polypeptide(L)'
;MDREVTHYQRAKLMLGCAEVGVSIALWPALVWSGISAHLEKVATRAAGPHLLSFLFFACVMGCVQLAAIFPFAVTSELLVERRYGLSRQSWRGWLWDQAKAMAVVAVIAIPALVVFFYLWNALPQWWWIPFATVVIGAGVALSVAGPRLVLPLFHRLEPVQDPELVRRLGSLLRPLGLEVEAVLRMELSSKSRKANAALVGAGPTRRIVLSDTLLDAFAPDEIECVVAHEIGHHYHKHMRKLVAAGAMQVSLGLAVSALLYP
;
A
#
# COMPACT_ATOMS: atom_id res chain seq x y z
N MET A 1 -20.62 -21.53 -8.74
CA MET A 1 -20.22 -20.33 -7.97
C MET A 1 -19.05 -20.63 -7.05
N ASP A 2 -19.09 -21.59 -6.12
CA ASP A 2 -17.98 -21.85 -5.18
C ASP A 2 -16.65 -22.27 -5.82
N ARG A 3 -16.70 -23.06 -6.90
CA ARG A 3 -15.48 -23.49 -7.60
C ARG A 3 -14.76 -22.34 -8.30
N GLU A 4 -15.48 -21.42 -8.92
CA GLU A 4 -14.88 -20.24 -9.59
C GLU A 4 -14.23 -19.28 -8.59
N VAL A 5 -14.90 -19.00 -7.48
CA VAL A 5 -14.36 -18.19 -6.38
C VAL A 5 -13.09 -18.82 -5.82
N THR A 6 -13.11 -20.14 -5.60
CA THR A 6 -11.94 -20.88 -5.11
C THR A 6 -10.78 -20.84 -6.13
N HIS A 7 -11.04 -20.98 -7.42
CA HIS A 7 -10.02 -20.88 -8.46
C HIS A 7 -9.42 -19.46 -8.54
N TYR A 8 -10.27 -18.42 -8.45
CA TYR A 8 -9.82 -17.04 -8.42
C TYR A 8 -8.90 -16.78 -7.23
N GLN A 9 -9.32 -17.16 -6.01
CA GLN A 9 -8.53 -16.98 -4.80
C GLN A 9 -7.19 -17.74 -4.85
N ARG A 10 -7.20 -18.98 -5.34
CA ARG A 10 -5.97 -19.78 -5.54
C ARG A 10 -5.02 -19.12 -6.53
N ALA A 11 -5.51 -18.62 -7.66
CA ALA A 11 -4.69 -17.95 -8.65
C ALA A 11 -4.03 -16.69 -8.06
N LYS A 12 -4.79 -15.88 -7.32
CA LYS A 12 -4.26 -14.68 -6.63
C LYS A 12 -3.21 -15.05 -5.57
N LEU A 13 -3.48 -16.07 -4.78
CA LEU A 13 -2.54 -16.54 -3.75
C LEU A 13 -1.24 -17.07 -4.38
N MET A 14 -1.34 -17.91 -5.42
CA MET A 14 -0.16 -18.46 -6.10
C MET A 14 0.69 -17.35 -6.74
N LEU A 15 0.07 -16.36 -7.39
CA LEU A 15 0.77 -15.21 -7.95
C LEU A 15 1.45 -14.38 -6.85
N GLY A 16 0.76 -14.12 -5.73
CA GLY A 16 1.35 -13.41 -4.60
C GLY A 16 2.53 -14.16 -3.97
N CYS A 17 2.40 -15.48 -3.78
CA CYS A 17 3.52 -16.30 -3.28
C CYS A 17 4.71 -16.30 -4.25
N ALA A 18 4.45 -16.39 -5.57
CA ALA A 18 5.50 -16.35 -6.58
C ALA A 18 6.20 -14.99 -6.64
N GLU A 19 5.45 -13.90 -6.56
CA GLU A 19 5.98 -12.53 -6.49
C GLU A 19 6.90 -12.35 -5.27
N VAL A 20 6.46 -12.78 -4.09
CA VAL A 20 7.27 -12.74 -2.87
C VAL A 20 8.52 -13.61 -3.03
N GLY A 21 8.38 -14.82 -3.58
CA GLY A 21 9.53 -15.71 -3.83
C GLY A 21 10.56 -15.09 -4.76
N VAL A 22 10.12 -14.48 -5.87
CA VAL A 22 11.01 -13.75 -6.81
C VAL A 22 11.65 -12.56 -6.11
N SER A 23 10.90 -11.78 -5.35
CA SER A 23 11.43 -10.62 -4.62
C SER A 23 12.49 -11.02 -3.60
N ILE A 24 12.30 -12.12 -2.87
CA ILE A 24 13.30 -12.64 -1.91
C ILE A 24 14.54 -13.18 -2.63
N ALA A 25 14.37 -13.91 -3.73
CA ALA A 25 15.47 -14.52 -4.45
C ALA A 25 16.31 -13.51 -5.27
N LEU A 26 15.71 -12.41 -5.71
CA LEU A 26 16.35 -11.40 -6.55
C LEU A 26 17.57 -10.76 -5.86
N TRP A 27 17.44 -10.37 -4.60
CA TRP A 27 18.50 -9.64 -3.91
C TRP A 27 19.77 -10.47 -3.69
N PRO A 28 19.70 -11.70 -3.15
CA PRO A 28 20.88 -12.56 -3.09
C PRO A 28 21.48 -12.86 -4.46
N ALA A 29 20.63 -13.07 -5.47
CA ALA A 29 21.11 -13.32 -6.83
C ALA A 29 21.91 -12.14 -7.40
N LEU A 30 21.45 -10.89 -7.20
CA LEU A 30 22.16 -9.69 -7.62
C LEU A 30 23.48 -9.49 -6.88
N VAL A 31 23.54 -9.86 -5.60
CA VAL A 31 24.78 -9.79 -4.81
C VAL A 31 25.77 -10.86 -5.25
N TRP A 32 25.34 -12.14 -5.31
CA TRP A 32 26.22 -13.24 -5.65
C TRP A 32 26.73 -13.22 -7.10
N SER A 33 25.93 -12.72 -8.03
CA SER A 33 26.35 -12.53 -9.43
C SER A 33 27.35 -11.37 -9.62
N GLY A 34 27.57 -10.53 -8.60
CA GLY A 34 28.41 -9.35 -8.70
C GLY A 34 27.76 -8.17 -9.46
N ILE A 35 26.51 -8.33 -9.92
CA ILE A 35 25.80 -7.27 -10.66
C ILE A 35 25.64 -6.03 -9.79
N SER A 36 25.27 -6.19 -8.53
CA SER A 36 25.13 -5.06 -7.59
C SER A 36 26.43 -4.26 -7.43
N ALA A 37 27.56 -4.95 -7.29
CA ALA A 37 28.87 -4.30 -7.21
C ALA A 37 29.29 -3.61 -8.51
N HIS A 38 28.92 -4.17 -9.67
CA HIS A 38 29.14 -3.52 -10.96
C HIS A 38 28.30 -2.25 -11.10
N LEU A 39 27.02 -2.30 -10.74
CA LEU A 39 26.10 -1.15 -10.77
C LEU A 39 26.54 -0.04 -9.82
N GLU A 40 27.04 -0.37 -8.64
CA GLU A 40 27.63 0.59 -7.70
C GLU A 40 28.81 1.35 -8.34
N LYS A 41 29.74 0.63 -8.98
CA LYS A 41 30.86 1.24 -9.70
C LYS A 41 30.39 2.14 -10.83
N VAL A 42 29.38 1.75 -11.58
CA VAL A 42 28.78 2.57 -12.64
C VAL A 42 28.15 3.83 -12.04
N ALA A 43 27.39 3.69 -10.95
CA ALA A 43 26.77 4.80 -10.26
C ALA A 43 27.81 5.82 -9.75
N THR A 44 28.90 5.33 -9.14
CA THR A 44 29.99 6.17 -8.63
C THR A 44 30.72 6.90 -9.74
N ARG A 45 30.92 6.25 -10.90
CA ARG A 45 31.53 6.88 -12.08
C ARG A 45 30.62 7.95 -12.71
N ALA A 46 29.31 7.72 -12.73
CA ALA A 46 28.35 8.61 -13.37
C ALA A 46 28.02 9.86 -12.53
N ALA A 47 27.87 9.68 -11.22
CA ALA A 47 27.38 10.73 -10.30
C ALA A 47 28.41 11.20 -9.25
N GLY A 48 29.65 10.68 -9.32
CA GLY A 48 30.69 10.95 -8.33
C GLY A 48 30.47 10.20 -7.01
N PRO A 49 31.41 10.31 -6.05
CA PRO A 49 31.24 9.73 -4.73
C PRO A 49 30.12 10.46 -3.97
N HIS A 50 29.47 9.78 -3.00
CA HIS A 50 28.52 10.32 -2.04
C HIS A 50 27.03 10.12 -2.36
N LEU A 51 26.17 11.02 -1.90
CA LEU A 51 24.70 10.91 -1.91
C LEU A 51 24.13 10.66 -3.31
N LEU A 52 24.61 11.35 -4.32
CA LEU A 52 24.06 11.23 -5.70
C LEU A 52 24.30 9.85 -6.28
N SER A 53 25.48 9.25 -6.10
CA SER A 53 25.75 7.89 -6.55
C SER A 53 24.93 6.87 -5.79
N PHE A 54 24.73 7.05 -4.49
CA PHE A 54 23.87 6.22 -3.68
C PHE A 54 22.41 6.27 -4.16
N LEU A 55 21.88 7.47 -4.39
CA LEU A 55 20.49 7.64 -4.88
C LEU A 55 20.34 7.08 -6.31
N PHE A 56 21.34 7.25 -7.18
CA PHE A 56 21.33 6.67 -8.51
C PHE A 56 21.35 5.14 -8.44
N PHE A 57 22.23 4.56 -7.63
CA PHE A 57 22.27 3.11 -7.39
C PHE A 57 20.93 2.60 -6.85
N ALA A 58 20.37 3.24 -5.83
CA ALA A 58 19.08 2.87 -5.25
C ALA A 58 17.93 2.96 -6.27
N CYS A 59 17.95 3.98 -7.15
CA CYS A 59 16.98 4.12 -8.23
C CYS A 59 17.09 2.96 -9.23
N VAL A 60 18.30 2.62 -9.68
CA VAL A 60 18.53 1.49 -10.60
C VAL A 60 18.08 0.17 -9.96
N MET A 61 18.43 -0.08 -8.71
CA MET A 61 17.99 -1.27 -7.98
C MET A 61 16.46 -1.31 -7.82
N GLY A 62 15.83 -0.16 -7.54
CA GLY A 62 14.37 -0.04 -7.53
C GLY A 62 13.74 -0.36 -8.89
N CYS A 63 14.32 0.11 -10.00
CA CYS A 63 13.87 -0.23 -11.35
C CYS A 63 14.00 -1.72 -11.65
N VAL A 64 15.08 -2.37 -11.22
CA VAL A 64 15.27 -3.82 -11.36
C VAL A 64 14.20 -4.59 -10.59
N GLN A 65 13.93 -4.20 -9.34
CA GLN A 65 12.86 -4.78 -8.53
C GLN A 65 11.49 -4.60 -9.21
N LEU A 66 11.18 -3.39 -9.66
CA LEU A 66 9.93 -3.11 -10.37
C LEU A 66 9.79 -3.95 -11.64
N ALA A 67 10.85 -4.08 -12.43
CA ALA A 67 10.84 -4.92 -13.63
C ALA A 67 10.58 -6.40 -13.31
N ALA A 68 11.13 -6.90 -12.20
CA ALA A 68 10.94 -8.27 -11.77
C ALA A 68 9.50 -8.56 -11.29
N ILE A 69 8.86 -7.62 -10.59
CA ILE A 69 7.48 -7.80 -10.09
C ILE A 69 6.41 -7.38 -11.09
N PHE A 70 6.75 -6.59 -12.11
CA PHE A 70 5.81 -6.07 -13.11
C PHE A 70 4.95 -7.15 -13.78
N PRO A 71 5.51 -8.32 -14.22
CA PRO A 71 4.70 -9.39 -14.80
C PRO A 71 3.63 -9.93 -13.84
N PHE A 72 3.94 -10.00 -12.54
CA PHE A 72 2.99 -10.45 -11.51
C PHE A 72 1.88 -9.43 -11.31
N ALA A 73 2.21 -8.14 -11.26
CA ALA A 73 1.23 -7.05 -11.16
C ALA A 73 0.27 -7.06 -12.36
N VAL A 74 0.80 -7.13 -13.60
CA VAL A 74 0.00 -7.24 -14.82
C VAL A 74 -0.92 -8.47 -14.77
N THR A 75 -0.37 -9.62 -14.43
CA THR A 75 -1.13 -10.88 -14.40
C THR A 75 -2.20 -10.85 -13.34
N SER A 76 -1.87 -10.42 -12.12
CA SER A 76 -2.78 -10.39 -10.98
C SER A 76 -3.85 -9.31 -11.11
N GLU A 77 -3.48 -8.07 -11.44
CA GLU A 77 -4.38 -6.92 -11.39
C GLU A 77 -5.19 -6.71 -12.67
N LEU A 78 -4.67 -7.16 -13.83
CA LEU A 78 -5.36 -7.00 -15.09
C LEU A 78 -5.87 -8.32 -15.65
N LEU A 79 -4.99 -9.32 -15.87
CA LEU A 79 -5.36 -10.51 -16.61
C LEU A 79 -6.32 -11.39 -15.82
N VAL A 80 -6.00 -11.67 -14.55
CA VAL A 80 -6.86 -12.46 -13.66
C VAL A 80 -8.17 -11.72 -13.39
N GLU A 81 -8.13 -10.45 -13.05
CA GLU A 81 -9.34 -9.66 -12.78
C GLU A 81 -10.26 -9.59 -14.02
N ARG A 82 -9.70 -9.45 -15.22
CA ARG A 82 -10.49 -9.46 -16.48
C ARG A 82 -11.06 -10.84 -16.79
N ARG A 83 -10.28 -11.91 -16.54
CA ARG A 83 -10.74 -13.29 -16.78
C ARG A 83 -12.00 -13.62 -15.96
N TYR A 84 -12.08 -13.07 -14.74
CA TYR A 84 -13.24 -13.24 -13.86
C TYR A 84 -14.28 -12.11 -14.00
N GLY A 85 -14.13 -11.24 -15.01
CA GLY A 85 -15.08 -10.16 -15.27
C GLY A 85 -15.14 -9.07 -14.21
N LEU A 86 -14.13 -8.99 -13.33
CA LEU A 86 -14.08 -8.07 -12.20
C LEU A 86 -13.44 -6.72 -12.55
N SER A 87 -12.53 -6.67 -13.53
CA SER A 87 -11.88 -5.43 -13.96
C SER A 87 -12.55 -4.85 -15.21
N ARG A 88 -12.80 -3.53 -15.18
CA ARG A 88 -13.21 -2.71 -16.33
C ARG A 88 -12.10 -1.76 -16.78
N GLN A 89 -10.97 -1.76 -16.08
CA GLN A 89 -9.88 -0.82 -16.31
C GLN A 89 -9.19 -1.06 -17.66
N SER A 90 -8.93 0.02 -18.40
CA SER A 90 -8.12 -0.04 -19.62
C SER A 90 -6.63 -0.20 -19.28
N TRP A 91 -5.82 -0.70 -20.22
CA TRP A 91 -4.36 -0.77 -20.08
C TRP A 91 -3.73 0.59 -19.78
N ARG A 92 -4.17 1.63 -20.50
CA ARG A 92 -3.67 2.99 -20.32
C ARG A 92 -4.04 3.54 -18.93
N GLY A 93 -5.28 3.29 -18.49
CA GLY A 93 -5.73 3.70 -17.16
C GLY A 93 -4.96 3.00 -16.06
N TRP A 94 -4.70 1.70 -16.20
CA TRP A 94 -3.90 0.93 -15.26
C TRP A 94 -2.45 1.44 -15.18
N LEU A 95 -1.78 1.61 -16.33
CA LEU A 95 -0.42 2.17 -16.38
C LEU A 95 -0.34 3.56 -15.76
N TRP A 96 -1.36 4.40 -15.99
CA TRP A 96 -1.43 5.72 -15.37
C TRP A 96 -1.57 5.65 -13.84
N ASP A 97 -2.37 4.70 -13.34
CA ASP A 97 -2.47 4.46 -11.90
C ASP A 97 -1.16 3.93 -11.32
N GLN A 98 -0.43 3.04 -12.02
CA GLN A 98 0.90 2.60 -11.62
C GLN A 98 1.91 3.76 -11.59
N ALA A 99 1.88 4.65 -12.60
CA ALA A 99 2.74 5.83 -12.61
C ALA A 99 2.47 6.76 -11.42
N LYS A 100 1.19 7.00 -11.08
CA LYS A 100 0.82 7.77 -9.87
C LYS A 100 1.27 7.08 -8.58
N ALA A 101 1.09 5.76 -8.48
CA ALA A 101 1.55 4.98 -7.32
C ALA A 101 3.07 5.09 -7.16
N MET A 102 3.83 4.94 -8.26
CA MET A 102 5.28 5.12 -8.25
C MET A 102 5.70 6.54 -7.83
N ALA A 103 4.98 7.57 -8.28
CA ALA A 103 5.25 8.95 -7.86
C ALA A 103 5.01 9.14 -6.35
N VAL A 104 3.93 8.59 -5.80
CA VAL A 104 3.65 8.60 -4.35
C VAL A 104 4.76 7.88 -3.58
N VAL A 105 5.17 6.69 -4.06
CA VAL A 105 6.28 5.93 -3.45
C VAL A 105 7.58 6.73 -3.51
N ALA A 106 7.91 7.36 -4.62
CA ALA A 106 9.12 8.16 -4.78
C ALA A 106 9.18 9.36 -3.82
N VAL A 107 8.04 10.06 -3.64
CA VAL A 107 7.92 11.18 -2.68
C VAL A 107 8.23 10.75 -1.25
N ILE A 108 7.96 9.50 -0.89
CA ILE A 108 8.23 8.96 0.45
C ILE A 108 9.63 8.33 0.51
N ALA A 109 9.98 7.55 -0.51
CA ALA A 109 11.22 6.76 -0.51
C ALA A 109 12.47 7.63 -0.66
N ILE A 110 12.45 8.68 -1.51
CA ILE A 110 13.62 9.51 -1.73
C ILE A 110 14.07 10.22 -0.43
N PRO A 111 13.20 10.92 0.33
CA PRO A 111 13.59 11.47 1.62
C PRO A 111 14.06 10.41 2.61
N ALA A 112 13.42 9.24 2.65
CA ALA A 112 13.84 8.14 3.51
C ALA A 112 15.25 7.63 3.15
N LEU A 113 15.58 7.49 1.87
CA LEU A 113 16.92 7.12 1.40
C LEU A 113 17.97 8.18 1.75
N VAL A 114 17.63 9.47 1.65
CA VAL A 114 18.50 10.56 2.07
C VAL A 114 18.79 10.49 3.58
N VAL A 115 17.74 10.32 4.38
CA VAL A 115 17.89 10.13 5.85
C VAL A 115 18.73 8.91 6.17
N PHE A 116 18.44 7.77 5.49
CA PHE A 116 19.25 6.54 5.63
C PHE A 116 20.74 6.82 5.36
N PHE A 117 21.05 7.44 4.22
CA PHE A 117 22.43 7.75 3.84
C PHE A 117 23.18 8.55 4.91
N TYR A 118 22.57 9.60 5.43
CA TYR A 118 23.20 10.41 6.47
C TYR A 118 23.32 9.67 7.81
N LEU A 119 22.31 8.91 8.21
CA LEU A 119 22.38 8.12 9.44
C LEU A 119 23.41 7.01 9.36
N TRP A 120 23.51 6.32 8.22
CA TRP A 120 24.53 5.30 7.99
C TRP A 120 25.96 5.87 8.14
N ASN A 121 26.22 7.05 7.59
CA ASN A 121 27.54 7.69 7.69
C ASN A 121 27.82 8.29 9.06
N ALA A 122 26.82 8.83 9.74
CA ALA A 122 26.98 9.50 11.02
C ALA A 122 26.99 8.55 12.23
N LEU A 123 26.28 7.44 12.14
CA LEU A 123 26.07 6.49 13.24
C LEU A 123 26.30 5.03 12.77
N PRO A 124 27.50 4.64 12.38
CA PRO A 124 27.76 3.34 11.70
C PRO A 124 27.19 2.10 12.41
N GLN A 125 27.19 2.09 13.76
CA GLN A 125 26.68 0.98 14.57
C GLN A 125 25.21 1.13 14.98
N TRP A 126 24.70 2.37 15.07
CA TRP A 126 23.39 2.68 15.65
C TRP A 126 22.40 3.28 14.66
N TRP A 127 22.75 3.39 13.35
CA TRP A 127 21.94 4.00 12.30
C TRP A 127 20.53 3.44 12.22
N TRP A 128 20.38 2.16 12.53
CA TRP A 128 19.12 1.43 12.37
C TRP A 128 18.02 1.86 13.36
N ILE A 129 18.38 2.33 14.58
CA ILE A 129 17.43 2.79 15.59
C ILE A 129 16.71 4.05 15.15
N PRO A 130 17.41 5.18 14.85
CA PRO A 130 16.74 6.38 14.37
C PRO A 130 16.08 6.15 13.01
N PHE A 131 16.64 5.33 12.13
CA PHE A 131 16.02 5.02 10.85
C PHE A 131 14.72 4.22 11.01
N ALA A 132 14.68 3.21 11.88
CA ALA A 132 13.46 2.48 12.24
C ALA A 132 12.39 3.45 12.76
N THR A 133 12.76 4.38 13.63
CA THR A 133 11.84 5.39 14.18
C THR A 133 11.23 6.26 13.07
N VAL A 134 12.04 6.70 12.10
CA VAL A 134 11.58 7.49 10.94
C VAL A 134 10.63 6.67 10.07
N VAL A 135 10.99 5.44 9.73
CA VAL A 135 10.17 4.56 8.86
C VAL A 135 8.84 4.21 9.53
N ILE A 136 8.87 3.84 10.81
CA ILE A 136 7.66 3.53 11.58
C ILE A 136 6.78 4.77 11.72
N GLY A 137 7.37 5.92 12.07
CA GLY A 137 6.65 7.18 12.17
C GLY A 137 5.99 7.60 10.86
N ALA A 138 6.71 7.48 9.74
CA ALA A 138 6.17 7.72 8.40
C ALA A 138 5.03 6.75 8.06
N GLY A 139 5.18 5.45 8.38
CA GLY A 139 4.15 4.43 8.21
C GLY A 139 2.88 4.73 9.00
N VAL A 140 3.02 5.14 10.26
CA VAL A 140 1.89 5.58 11.10
C VAL A 140 1.23 6.82 10.52
N ALA A 141 2.01 7.83 10.15
CA ALA A 141 1.49 9.06 9.55
C ALA A 141 0.73 8.76 8.25
N LEU A 142 1.28 7.88 7.39
CA LEU A 142 0.65 7.47 6.15
C LEU A 142 -0.63 6.65 6.39
N SER A 143 -0.68 5.80 7.42
CA SER A 143 -1.88 5.03 7.76
C SER A 143 -3.06 5.94 8.18
N VAL A 144 -2.77 7.08 8.79
CA VAL A 144 -3.78 8.06 9.23
C VAL A 144 -4.11 9.06 8.12
N ALA A 145 -3.11 9.66 7.51
CA ALA A 145 -3.28 10.72 6.51
C ALA A 145 -3.45 10.19 5.07
N GLY A 146 -2.94 8.98 4.79
CA GLY A 146 -2.95 8.37 3.46
C GLY A 146 -4.33 8.31 2.81
N PRO A 147 -5.38 7.84 3.50
CA PRO A 147 -6.72 7.82 2.90
C PRO A 147 -7.23 9.20 2.49
N ARG A 148 -6.82 10.26 3.19
CA ARG A 148 -7.22 11.64 2.88
C ARG A 148 -6.42 12.24 1.73
N LEU A 149 -5.13 11.89 1.62
CA LEU A 149 -4.20 12.48 0.66
C LEU A 149 -4.04 11.62 -0.60
N VAL A 150 -3.98 10.30 -0.43
CA VAL A 150 -3.66 9.36 -1.51
C VAL A 150 -4.92 8.87 -2.23
N LEU A 151 -6.00 8.57 -1.50
CA LEU A 151 -7.22 8.04 -2.12
C LEU A 151 -7.80 8.94 -3.23
N PRO A 152 -7.84 10.30 -3.08
CA PRO A 152 -8.33 11.19 -4.14
C PRO A 152 -7.48 11.21 -5.41
N LEU A 153 -6.21 10.76 -5.35
CA LEU A 153 -5.35 10.66 -6.54
C LEU A 153 -5.80 9.53 -7.48
N PHE A 154 -6.48 8.53 -6.93
CA PHE A 154 -6.88 7.32 -7.65
C PHE A 154 -8.37 7.24 -7.90
N HIS A 155 -9.20 7.86 -7.05
CA HIS A 155 -10.65 7.75 -7.08
C HIS A 155 -11.29 9.10 -6.85
N ARG A 156 -12.38 9.35 -7.57
CA ARG A 156 -13.24 10.49 -7.30
C ARG A 156 -14.06 10.22 -6.06
N LEU A 157 -14.04 11.16 -5.12
CA LEU A 157 -14.76 11.08 -3.86
C LEU A 157 -15.79 12.20 -3.80
N GLU A 158 -17.04 11.85 -3.52
CA GLU A 158 -18.17 12.79 -3.40
C GLU A 158 -18.97 12.47 -2.15
N PRO A 159 -19.60 13.42 -1.48
CA PRO A 159 -20.53 13.13 -0.38
C PRO A 159 -21.69 12.25 -0.85
N VAL A 160 -22.07 11.27 -0.03
CA VAL A 160 -23.28 10.47 -0.27
C VAL A 160 -24.50 11.38 -0.20
N GLN A 161 -25.38 11.34 -1.24
CA GLN A 161 -26.53 12.22 -1.40
C GLN A 161 -27.79 11.73 -0.66
N ASP A 162 -27.78 10.50 -0.12
CA ASP A 162 -28.89 9.92 0.63
C ASP A 162 -28.80 10.28 2.14
N PRO A 163 -29.59 11.25 2.64
CA PRO A 163 -29.53 11.67 4.04
C PRO A 163 -29.97 10.57 5.00
N GLU A 164 -30.90 9.68 4.55
CA GLU A 164 -31.39 8.60 5.39
C GLU A 164 -30.31 7.54 5.58
N LEU A 165 -29.62 7.13 4.53
CA LEU A 165 -28.50 6.21 4.62
C LEU A 165 -27.38 6.80 5.51
N VAL A 166 -27.04 8.08 5.33
CA VAL A 166 -26.03 8.76 6.16
C VAL A 166 -26.43 8.75 7.63
N ARG A 167 -27.71 9.03 7.94
CA ARG A 167 -28.23 8.99 9.31
C ARG A 167 -28.15 7.58 9.92
N ARG A 168 -28.54 6.56 9.15
CA ARG A 168 -28.52 5.15 9.56
C ARG A 168 -27.09 4.71 9.86
N LEU A 169 -26.14 4.96 8.98
CA LEU A 169 -24.74 4.62 9.18
C LEU A 169 -24.12 5.37 10.38
N GLY A 170 -24.47 6.63 10.56
CA GLY A 170 -24.07 7.39 11.75
C GLY A 170 -24.59 6.80 13.05
N SER A 171 -25.81 6.22 13.03
CA SER A 171 -26.40 5.58 14.20
C SER A 171 -25.67 4.31 14.66
N LEU A 172 -25.00 3.59 13.74
CA LEU A 172 -24.18 2.42 14.06
C LEU A 172 -22.91 2.76 14.85
N LEU A 173 -22.39 3.96 14.70
CA LEU A 173 -21.14 4.40 15.33
C LEU A 173 -21.35 5.04 16.71
N ARG A 174 -22.52 5.67 16.92
CA ARG A 174 -22.85 6.37 18.17
C ARG A 174 -22.71 5.52 19.45
N PRO A 175 -23.21 4.27 19.48
CA PRO A 175 -23.10 3.43 20.69
C PRO A 175 -21.65 3.08 21.04
N LEU A 176 -20.74 3.18 20.08
CA LEU A 176 -19.32 2.90 20.24
C LEU A 176 -18.49 4.15 20.57
N GLY A 177 -19.13 5.31 20.73
CA GLY A 177 -18.45 6.58 20.93
C GLY A 177 -17.59 7.00 19.71
N LEU A 178 -17.93 6.51 18.53
CA LEU A 178 -17.22 6.82 17.30
C LEU A 178 -17.99 7.89 16.51
N GLU A 179 -17.27 8.94 16.13
CA GLU A 179 -17.80 9.99 15.25
C GLU A 179 -17.16 9.87 13.88
N VAL A 180 -17.89 10.23 12.83
CA VAL A 180 -17.43 10.32 11.46
C VAL A 180 -17.59 11.73 10.94
N GLU A 181 -16.57 12.22 10.27
CA GLU A 181 -16.55 13.54 9.59
C GLU A 181 -17.50 13.56 8.38
N ALA A 182 -17.52 12.45 7.62
CA ALA A 182 -18.33 12.36 6.40
C ALA A 182 -18.55 10.89 5.99
N VAL A 183 -19.64 10.69 5.22
CA VAL A 183 -19.87 9.47 4.43
C VAL A 183 -19.66 9.84 2.96
N LEU A 184 -18.69 9.17 2.32
CA LEU A 184 -18.25 9.47 0.97
C LEU A 184 -18.58 8.33 0.01
N ARG A 185 -19.04 8.67 -1.18
CA ARG A 185 -19.13 7.79 -2.34
C ARG A 185 -17.81 7.83 -3.09
N MET A 186 -17.24 6.67 -3.38
CA MET A 186 -16.02 6.49 -4.17
C MET A 186 -16.37 5.92 -5.54
N GLU A 187 -15.99 6.59 -6.61
CA GLU A 187 -16.14 6.07 -7.97
C GLU A 187 -15.18 4.89 -8.18
N LEU A 188 -15.73 3.68 -8.20
CA LEU A 188 -15.00 2.43 -8.44
C LEU A 188 -15.47 1.75 -9.72
N SER A 189 -16.71 1.97 -10.16
CA SER A 189 -17.36 1.30 -11.29
C SER A 189 -16.64 1.48 -12.62
N SER A 190 -15.90 2.58 -12.80
CA SER A 190 -15.05 2.84 -13.97
C SER A 190 -13.84 1.89 -14.06
N LYS A 191 -13.40 1.31 -12.93
CA LYS A 191 -12.22 0.43 -12.83
C LYS A 191 -12.58 -1.01 -12.49
N SER A 192 -13.58 -1.22 -11.64
CA SER A 192 -13.91 -2.54 -11.07
C SER A 192 -15.41 -2.72 -10.90
N ARG A 193 -15.83 -3.99 -10.87
CA ARG A 193 -17.19 -4.39 -10.47
C ARG A 193 -17.30 -4.78 -9.00
N LYS A 194 -16.19 -4.77 -8.28
CA LYS A 194 -16.17 -5.14 -6.86
C LYS A 194 -16.89 -4.10 -6.03
N ALA A 195 -17.74 -4.54 -5.14
CA ALA A 195 -18.29 -3.71 -4.08
C ALA A 195 -17.25 -3.55 -2.96
N ASN A 196 -17.13 -2.37 -2.41
CA ASN A 196 -16.19 -2.09 -1.32
C ASN A 196 -16.72 -1.03 -0.37
N ALA A 197 -16.40 -1.20 0.92
CA ALA A 197 -16.60 -0.20 1.95
C ALA A 197 -15.35 -0.11 2.81
N ALA A 198 -15.08 1.02 3.42
CA ALA A 198 -13.98 1.20 4.34
C ALA A 198 -14.28 2.30 5.37
N LEU A 199 -13.84 2.09 6.61
CA LEU A 199 -13.76 3.12 7.63
C LEU A 199 -12.30 3.61 7.69
N VAL A 200 -12.05 4.83 7.23
CA VAL A 200 -10.71 5.40 7.06
C VAL A 200 -10.48 6.61 7.96
N GLY A 201 -9.21 6.90 8.26
CA GLY A 201 -8.83 8.00 9.15
C GLY A 201 -8.83 7.60 10.62
N ALA A 202 -8.59 8.57 11.51
CA ALA A 202 -8.48 8.35 12.95
C ALA A 202 -9.11 9.50 13.75
N GLY A 203 -9.64 9.21 14.93
CA GLY A 203 -10.26 10.23 15.79
C GLY A 203 -11.40 10.97 15.07
N PRO A 204 -11.43 12.30 15.15
CA PRO A 204 -12.47 13.13 14.54
C PRO A 204 -12.41 13.18 13.00
N THR A 205 -11.32 12.71 12.39
CA THR A 205 -11.13 12.73 10.93
C THR A 205 -11.59 11.44 10.24
N ARG A 206 -12.32 10.56 10.95
CA ARG A 206 -12.84 9.31 10.38
C ARG A 206 -13.86 9.61 9.29
N ARG A 207 -13.83 8.80 8.24
CA ARG A 207 -14.79 8.84 7.13
C ARG A 207 -15.21 7.43 6.77
N ILE A 208 -16.47 7.26 6.44
CA ILE A 208 -16.97 6.07 5.78
C ILE A 208 -16.83 6.31 4.28
N VAL A 209 -16.16 5.40 3.59
CA VAL A 209 -16.03 5.42 2.13
C VAL A 209 -16.77 4.21 1.57
N LEU A 210 -17.76 4.46 0.71
CA LEU A 210 -18.57 3.43 0.06
C LEU A 210 -18.34 3.51 -1.44
N SER A 211 -18.07 2.38 -2.10
CA SER A 211 -17.99 2.38 -3.57
C SER A 211 -19.38 2.61 -4.18
N ASP A 212 -19.42 3.26 -5.34
CA ASP A 212 -20.62 3.41 -6.15
C ASP A 212 -21.22 2.04 -6.52
N THR A 213 -20.37 1.06 -6.80
CA THR A 213 -20.79 -0.34 -7.04
C THR A 213 -21.51 -0.98 -5.86
N LEU A 214 -21.15 -0.62 -4.60
CA LEU A 214 -21.86 -1.08 -3.40
C LEU A 214 -23.22 -0.37 -3.27
N LEU A 215 -23.22 0.95 -3.45
CA LEU A 215 -24.43 1.77 -3.34
C LEU A 215 -25.48 1.43 -4.40
N ASP A 216 -25.04 1.06 -5.62
CA ASP A 216 -25.93 0.76 -6.73
C ASP A 216 -26.47 -0.67 -6.71
N ALA A 217 -25.78 -1.63 -6.06
CA ALA A 217 -26.11 -3.06 -6.13
C ALA A 217 -26.72 -3.63 -4.86
N PHE A 218 -26.63 -2.95 -3.71
CA PHE A 218 -27.04 -3.49 -2.41
C PHE A 218 -28.13 -2.63 -1.76
N ALA A 219 -29.04 -3.30 -1.03
CA ALA A 219 -30.05 -2.62 -0.25
C ALA A 219 -29.42 -1.90 0.96
N PRO A 220 -30.07 -0.84 1.50
CA PRO A 220 -29.53 -0.10 2.66
C PRO A 220 -29.18 -0.97 3.86
N ASP A 221 -29.99 -2.01 4.16
CA ASP A 221 -29.74 -2.93 5.27
C ASP A 221 -28.49 -3.78 5.04
N GLU A 222 -28.22 -4.18 3.78
CA GLU A 222 -27.01 -4.91 3.42
C GLU A 222 -25.77 -4.01 3.52
N ILE A 223 -25.87 -2.75 3.10
CA ILE A 223 -24.82 -1.75 3.27
C ILE A 223 -24.49 -1.54 4.75
N GLU A 224 -25.52 -1.46 5.61
CA GLU A 224 -25.33 -1.37 7.06
C GLU A 224 -24.55 -2.58 7.61
N CYS A 225 -24.89 -3.80 7.18
CA CYS A 225 -24.15 -4.99 7.60
C CYS A 225 -22.67 -4.94 7.20
N VAL A 226 -22.38 -4.48 5.98
CA VAL A 226 -21.00 -4.32 5.50
C VAL A 226 -20.25 -3.27 6.33
N VAL A 227 -20.87 -2.12 6.56
CA VAL A 227 -20.27 -1.05 7.37
C VAL A 227 -20.11 -1.47 8.84
N ALA A 228 -21.06 -2.21 9.40
CA ALA A 228 -20.94 -2.76 10.76
C ALA A 228 -19.73 -3.72 10.87
N HIS A 229 -19.46 -4.51 9.83
CA HIS A 229 -18.26 -5.35 9.76
C HIS A 229 -16.97 -4.51 9.80
N GLU A 230 -16.89 -3.43 9.01
CA GLU A 230 -15.75 -2.50 8.99
C GLU A 230 -15.55 -1.80 10.34
N ILE A 231 -16.66 -1.41 11.00
CA ILE A 231 -16.64 -0.86 12.36
C ILE A 231 -16.07 -1.90 13.35
N GLY A 232 -16.41 -3.19 13.18
CA GLY A 232 -15.88 -4.29 13.99
C GLY A 232 -14.36 -4.37 13.91
N HIS A 233 -13.77 -4.23 12.72
CA HIS A 233 -12.31 -4.16 12.53
C HIS A 233 -11.69 -3.00 13.31
N HIS A 234 -12.35 -1.85 13.32
CA HIS A 234 -11.91 -0.67 14.06
C HIS A 234 -12.02 -0.87 15.58
N TYR A 235 -13.15 -1.40 16.06
CA TYR A 235 -13.38 -1.70 17.48
C TYR A 235 -12.35 -2.69 18.03
N HIS A 236 -12.02 -3.75 17.32
CA HIS A 236 -11.01 -4.73 17.70
C HIS A 236 -9.57 -4.23 17.50
N LYS A 237 -9.37 -2.96 17.13
CA LYS A 237 -8.06 -2.31 16.96
C LYS A 237 -7.14 -3.07 15.98
N HIS A 238 -7.70 -3.70 14.94
CA HIS A 238 -6.93 -4.52 13.99
C HIS A 238 -5.84 -3.69 13.31
N MET A 239 -6.11 -2.44 12.96
CA MET A 239 -5.11 -1.54 12.39
C MET A 239 -3.91 -1.33 13.33
N ARG A 240 -4.15 -1.15 14.64
CA ARG A 240 -3.05 -1.00 15.62
C ARG A 240 -2.20 -2.27 15.73
N LYS A 241 -2.83 -3.45 15.67
CA LYS A 241 -2.10 -4.74 15.68
C LYS A 241 -1.24 -4.89 14.42
N LEU A 242 -1.76 -4.52 13.25
CA LEU A 242 -1.00 -4.54 11.99
C LEU A 242 0.16 -3.55 12.02
N VAL A 243 -0.05 -2.33 12.51
CA VAL A 243 1.01 -1.33 12.66
C VAL A 243 2.09 -1.83 13.64
N ALA A 244 1.71 -2.41 14.77
CA ALA A 244 2.65 -2.97 15.74
C ALA A 244 3.47 -4.13 15.15
N ALA A 245 2.80 -5.05 14.43
CA ALA A 245 3.47 -6.16 13.74
C ALA A 245 4.45 -5.65 12.66
N GLY A 246 4.04 -4.67 11.86
CA GLY A 246 4.90 -4.03 10.86
C GLY A 246 6.10 -3.31 11.49
N ALA A 247 5.87 -2.57 12.58
CA ALA A 247 6.95 -1.92 13.33
C ALA A 247 7.96 -2.93 13.88
N MET A 248 7.49 -4.04 14.45
CA MET A 248 8.35 -5.13 14.92
C MET A 248 9.15 -5.74 13.77
N GLN A 249 8.52 -6.01 12.63
CA GLN A 249 9.19 -6.58 11.46
C GLN A 249 10.27 -5.63 10.91
N VAL A 250 9.98 -4.34 10.78
CA VAL A 250 10.95 -3.31 10.35
C VAL A 250 12.11 -3.25 11.32
N SER A 251 11.85 -3.15 12.63
CA SER A 251 12.89 -3.05 13.66
C SER A 251 13.79 -4.29 13.66
N LEU A 252 13.19 -5.48 13.58
CA LEU A 252 13.95 -6.75 13.54
C LEU A 252 14.79 -6.85 12.27
N GLY A 253 14.23 -6.52 11.10
CA GLY A 253 14.95 -6.55 9.83
C GLY A 253 16.14 -5.61 9.80
N LEU A 254 15.98 -4.37 10.29
CA LEU A 254 17.06 -3.40 10.37
C LEU A 254 18.12 -3.78 11.42
N ALA A 255 17.71 -4.31 12.57
CA ALA A 255 18.64 -4.80 13.58
C ALA A 255 19.51 -5.97 13.06
N VAL A 256 18.88 -6.94 12.37
CA VAL A 256 19.61 -8.03 11.72
C VAL A 256 20.57 -7.51 10.66
N SER A 257 20.13 -6.53 9.84
CA SER A 257 21.00 -5.91 8.84
C SER A 257 22.21 -5.22 9.48
N ALA A 258 22.02 -4.52 10.61
CA ALA A 258 23.12 -3.88 11.34
C ALA A 258 24.09 -4.89 11.98
N LEU A 259 23.62 -6.06 12.38
CA LEU A 259 24.48 -7.15 12.90
C LEU A 259 25.31 -7.83 11.82
N LEU A 260 24.79 -7.90 10.58
CA LEU A 260 25.49 -8.51 9.45
C LEU A 260 26.51 -7.58 8.81
N TYR A 261 26.35 -6.29 8.97
CA TYR A 261 27.22 -5.23 8.41
C TYR A 261 27.59 -4.23 9.53
N PRO A 262 28.47 -4.62 10.45
CA PRO A 262 28.92 -3.79 11.56
C PRO A 262 29.78 -2.60 11.12
#